data_fe06179028c37e0ea9928535495fec06
#
_entry.id   fe06179028c37e0ea9928535495fec06
#
_cell.length_a   1.000
_cell.length_b   1.000
_cell.length_c   1.000
_cell.angle_alpha   90.00
_cell.angle_beta   90.00
_cell.angle_gamma   90.00
#
_symmetry.space_group_name_H-M   'P 1'
#
loop_
_entity.id
_entity.type
_entity.pdbx_description
1 polymer ?
#
loop_
_entity_poly.entity_id
_entity_poly.type
_entity_poly.pdbx_seq_one_letter_code
_entity_poly.pdbx_strand_id
1 'polypeptide(L)'
;MTNVTKNKLSYVKIKAGTYRKNDIVDTVFPILKPLNIGKKGAFITVNGSEVMGDQFASIRVLIEDPTKDLEYVTPSVYADQPKIDLKPKKDESDEAAIERIRERFDILDRMTHAVAEGTVRGMIVSGPPGVGKSFGVETVLEDYDMLTEVAGKPARTEVVKGSVTPIGLFQTLYNNSEAGNILVFDDCDSVLFDEVCLNMLKATLDSGKKRTITWKSESQALRREGIPDRFEFKGGCIFITNVDFENVRSKKIKDHLAALMSRC
;
A
#
# COMPACT_ATOMS: atom_id res chain seq x y z
N MET A 1 -13.66 60.64 9.87
CA MET A 1 -13.00 59.43 9.37
C MET A 1 -13.57 58.24 10.11
N THR A 2 -14.55 57.60 9.53
CA THR A 2 -15.35 56.55 10.14
C THR A 2 -14.69 55.21 9.88
N ASN A 3 -14.23 54.57 10.97
CA ASN A 3 -13.75 53.19 10.93
C ASN A 3 -14.95 52.25 10.67
N VAL A 4 -15.09 51.81 9.45
CA VAL A 4 -15.98 50.69 9.11
C VAL A 4 -15.27 49.40 9.55
N THR A 5 -15.70 48.88 10.68
CA THR A 5 -15.33 47.57 11.20
C THR A 5 -15.79 46.53 10.19
N LYS A 6 -14.84 45.88 9.49
CA LYS A 6 -15.08 44.70 8.67
C LYS A 6 -15.59 43.57 9.60
N ASN A 7 -16.90 43.38 9.68
CA ASN A 7 -17.48 42.16 10.21
C ASN A 7 -17.08 41.00 9.28
N LYS A 8 -15.98 40.34 9.60
CA LYS A 8 -15.57 39.11 8.91
C LYS A 8 -16.58 38.04 9.29
N LEU A 9 -17.33 37.55 8.31
CA LEU A 9 -18.07 36.29 8.41
C LEU A 9 -17.06 35.22 8.84
N SER A 10 -17.16 34.77 10.10
CA SER A 10 -16.17 33.88 10.71
C SER A 10 -16.61 32.42 10.65
N TYR A 11 -17.80 32.15 10.16
CA TYR A 11 -18.41 30.82 10.13
C TYR A 11 -18.92 30.46 8.74
N VAL A 12 -18.92 29.17 8.43
CA VAL A 12 -19.45 28.61 7.19
C VAL A 12 -20.32 27.40 7.49
N LYS A 13 -21.51 27.37 6.92
CA LYS A 13 -22.34 26.17 6.83
C LYS A 13 -21.97 25.40 5.59
N ILE A 14 -21.55 24.17 5.78
CA ILE A 14 -21.25 23.23 4.71
C ILE A 14 -22.47 22.36 4.48
N LYS A 15 -23.18 22.58 3.37
CA LYS A 15 -24.37 21.81 2.99
C LYS A 15 -24.02 20.41 2.51
N ALA A 16 -22.96 20.31 1.72
CA ALA A 16 -22.38 19.04 1.28
C ALA A 16 -20.87 19.19 1.14
N GLY A 17 -20.11 18.25 1.71
CA GLY A 17 -18.64 18.21 1.64
C GLY A 17 -18.10 16.90 2.15
N THR A 18 -16.81 16.62 1.89
CA THR A 18 -16.19 15.36 2.28
C THR A 18 -14.90 15.60 3.07
N TYR A 19 -14.75 14.91 4.19
CA TYR A 19 -13.53 14.85 4.98
C TYR A 19 -13.10 13.39 5.23
N ARG A 20 -11.96 12.95 4.70
CA ARG A 20 -11.41 11.58 4.89
C ARG A 20 -12.42 10.45 4.64
N LYS A 21 -13.21 10.51 3.56
CA LYS A 21 -14.29 9.54 3.22
C LYS A 21 -15.54 9.63 4.13
N ASN A 22 -15.65 10.65 4.97
CA ASN A 22 -16.88 10.92 5.72
C ASN A 22 -17.57 12.12 5.09
N ASP A 23 -18.87 12.01 4.88
CA ASP A 23 -19.68 13.11 4.38
C ASP A 23 -19.99 14.08 5.52
N ILE A 24 -19.86 15.36 5.22
CA ILE A 24 -20.23 16.47 6.10
C ILE A 24 -21.44 17.14 5.46
N VAL A 25 -22.56 17.10 6.15
CA VAL A 25 -23.84 17.62 5.65
C VAL A 25 -24.43 18.60 6.65
N ASP A 26 -24.89 19.73 6.13
CA ASP A 26 -25.62 20.78 6.89
C ASP A 26 -24.96 21.24 8.19
N THR A 27 -23.63 21.27 8.22
CA THR A 27 -22.86 21.57 9.44
C THR A 27 -22.18 22.92 9.36
N VAL A 28 -22.19 23.65 10.47
CA VAL A 28 -21.56 24.96 10.62
C VAL A 28 -20.20 24.84 11.31
N PHE A 29 -19.19 25.49 10.78
CA PHE A 29 -17.84 25.51 11.33
C PHE A 29 -17.25 26.92 11.39
N PRO A 30 -16.37 27.20 12.38
CA PRO A 30 -15.50 28.36 12.36
C PRO A 30 -14.47 28.22 11.22
N ILE A 31 -14.29 29.29 10.44
CA ILE A 31 -13.34 29.31 9.32
C ILE A 31 -11.94 29.59 9.84
N LEU A 32 -10.99 28.72 9.55
CA LEU A 32 -9.56 28.95 9.80
C LEU A 32 -8.84 29.54 8.59
N LYS A 33 -9.15 29.04 7.38
CA LYS A 33 -8.63 29.57 6.11
C LYS A 33 -9.74 29.58 5.08
N PRO A 34 -9.80 30.62 4.23
CA PRO A 34 -10.85 30.75 3.21
C PRO A 34 -10.77 29.60 2.18
N LEU A 35 -11.80 29.52 1.37
CA LEU A 35 -11.89 28.59 0.26
C LEU A 35 -10.64 28.70 -0.64
N ASN A 36 -10.07 27.57 -0.98
CA ASN A 36 -8.90 27.44 -1.86
C ASN A 36 -9.13 26.31 -2.86
N ILE A 37 -8.47 26.38 -4.02
CA ILE A 37 -8.53 25.36 -5.06
C ILE A 37 -7.21 24.62 -5.09
N GLY A 38 -7.25 23.33 -4.79
CA GLY A 38 -6.09 22.44 -4.81
C GLY A 38 -6.15 21.43 -5.94
N LYS A 39 -5.15 20.54 -5.98
CA LYS A 39 -5.07 19.47 -7.01
C LYS A 39 -6.26 18.49 -6.99
N LYS A 40 -6.96 18.36 -5.87
CA LYS A 40 -8.10 17.44 -5.67
C LYS A 40 -9.47 18.14 -5.70
N GLY A 41 -9.52 19.42 -6.08
CA GLY A 41 -10.75 20.21 -6.09
C GLY A 41 -10.71 21.39 -5.11
N ALA A 42 -11.86 22.05 -4.93
CA ALA A 42 -12.01 23.14 -3.98
C ALA A 42 -12.09 22.60 -2.54
N PHE A 43 -11.48 23.31 -1.59
CA PHE A 43 -11.55 22.96 -0.18
C PHE A 43 -11.56 24.19 0.72
N ILE A 44 -12.20 24.07 1.87
CA ILE A 44 -12.17 25.07 2.93
C ILE A 44 -11.51 24.47 4.18
N THR A 45 -10.73 25.30 4.92
CA THR A 45 -10.11 24.85 6.18
C THR A 45 -10.91 25.43 7.35
N VAL A 46 -11.43 24.56 8.19
CA VAL A 46 -12.32 24.91 9.29
C VAL A 46 -11.85 24.28 10.60
N ASN A 47 -12.30 24.85 11.72
CA ASN A 47 -12.12 24.26 13.04
C ASN A 47 -13.32 23.35 13.36
N GLY A 48 -13.06 22.07 13.54
CA GLY A 48 -14.05 21.06 13.88
C GLY A 48 -14.08 20.67 15.37
N SER A 49 -13.25 21.26 16.22
CA SER A 49 -13.09 20.82 17.63
C SER A 49 -14.39 20.71 18.38
N GLU A 50 -15.24 21.73 18.32
CA GLU A 50 -16.48 21.76 19.09
C GLU A 50 -17.59 20.88 18.53
N VAL A 51 -17.52 20.60 17.22
CA VAL A 51 -18.56 19.83 16.50
C VAL A 51 -18.19 18.36 16.38
N MET A 52 -16.89 18.05 16.23
CA MET A 52 -16.38 16.73 15.88
C MET A 52 -15.40 16.16 16.91
N GLY A 53 -14.99 16.98 17.91
CA GLY A 53 -14.02 16.64 18.95
C GLY A 53 -12.65 17.30 18.77
N ASP A 54 -11.88 17.43 19.85
CA ASP A 54 -10.64 18.23 19.93
C ASP A 54 -9.55 17.83 18.93
N GLN A 55 -9.52 16.57 18.53
CA GLN A 55 -8.59 16.04 17.53
C GLN A 55 -8.82 16.64 16.12
N PHE A 56 -9.93 17.32 15.90
CA PHE A 56 -10.31 17.94 14.62
C PHE A 56 -10.13 19.46 14.61
N ALA A 57 -9.21 20.01 15.41
CA ALA A 57 -8.96 21.46 15.51
C ALA A 57 -8.64 22.15 14.16
N SER A 58 -8.19 21.42 13.15
CA SER A 58 -7.97 21.95 11.80
C SER A 58 -8.20 20.88 10.75
N ILE A 59 -9.32 20.98 10.05
CA ILE A 59 -9.70 20.04 9.00
C ILE A 59 -9.87 20.73 7.65
N ARG A 60 -9.56 20.02 6.56
CA ARG A 60 -9.80 20.47 5.18
C ARG A 60 -10.97 19.68 4.63
N VAL A 61 -12.08 20.36 4.40
CA VAL A 61 -13.27 19.77 3.81
C VAL A 61 -13.26 20.03 2.31
N LEU A 62 -13.32 18.98 1.51
CA LEU A 62 -13.46 19.05 0.07
C LEU A 62 -14.90 19.43 -0.27
N ILE A 63 -15.06 20.34 -1.24
CA ILE A 63 -16.35 20.90 -1.66
C ILE A 63 -16.45 20.72 -3.18
N GLU A 64 -17.51 20.10 -3.66
CA GLU A 64 -17.70 19.87 -5.09
C GLU A 64 -18.20 21.12 -5.79
N ASP A 65 -19.24 21.77 -5.31
CA ASP A 65 -19.78 23.02 -5.84
C ASP A 65 -19.79 24.11 -4.77
N PRO A 66 -18.73 24.96 -4.69
CA PRO A 66 -18.63 26.00 -3.67
C PRO A 66 -19.80 27.00 -3.64
N THR A 67 -20.51 27.16 -4.75
CA THR A 67 -21.62 28.11 -4.86
C THR A 67 -22.92 27.58 -4.29
N LYS A 68 -23.09 26.27 -4.27
CA LYS A 68 -24.27 25.59 -3.72
C LYS A 68 -24.02 25.02 -2.32
N ASP A 69 -22.81 24.52 -2.08
CA ASP A 69 -22.48 23.73 -0.90
C ASP A 69 -21.95 24.55 0.27
N LEU A 70 -21.61 25.83 0.05
CA LEU A 70 -21.12 26.73 1.11
C LEU A 70 -22.09 27.91 1.33
N GLU A 71 -22.42 28.16 2.59
CA GLU A 71 -23.17 29.30 3.04
C GLU A 71 -22.44 29.97 4.22
N TYR A 72 -22.08 31.25 4.05
CA TYR A 72 -21.40 31.99 5.10
C TYR A 72 -22.45 32.49 6.11
N VAL A 73 -22.28 32.13 7.39
CA VAL A 73 -23.27 32.37 8.44
C VAL A 73 -22.69 33.17 9.60
N THR A 74 -23.58 33.69 10.43
CA THR A 74 -23.22 34.44 11.66
C THR A 74 -22.98 33.48 12.84
N PRO A 75 -22.23 33.89 13.89
CA PRO A 75 -21.94 33.06 15.06
C PRO A 75 -23.15 32.47 15.78
N SER A 76 -24.32 33.13 15.71
CA SER A 76 -25.54 32.68 16.36
C SER A 76 -26.05 31.33 15.81
N VAL A 77 -25.80 31.02 14.55
CA VAL A 77 -26.20 29.74 13.92
C VAL A 77 -25.32 28.58 14.39
N TYR A 78 -24.11 28.89 14.88
CA TYR A 78 -23.16 27.87 15.36
C TYR A 78 -23.53 27.30 16.74
N ALA A 79 -24.13 28.11 17.61
CA ALA A 79 -24.44 27.72 19.00
C ALA A 79 -25.53 26.64 19.12
N ASP A 80 -26.44 26.54 18.15
CA ASP A 80 -27.62 25.67 18.19
C ASP A 80 -27.49 24.36 17.40
N GLN A 81 -26.29 24.05 16.86
CA GLN A 81 -26.15 22.85 16.05
C GLN A 81 -25.84 21.61 16.89
N PRO A 82 -26.37 20.43 16.52
CA PRO A 82 -26.03 19.18 17.17
C PRO A 82 -24.53 18.84 16.90
N LYS A 83 -23.86 18.30 17.92
CA LYS A 83 -22.50 17.74 17.73
C LYS A 83 -22.59 16.61 16.76
N ILE A 84 -21.74 16.65 15.72
CA ILE A 84 -21.57 15.52 14.82
C ILE A 84 -20.67 14.53 15.54
N ASP A 85 -21.24 13.42 15.94
CA ASP A 85 -20.47 12.27 16.35
C ASP A 85 -19.95 11.61 15.05
N LEU A 86 -18.76 12.02 14.60
CA LEU A 86 -18.01 11.23 13.65
C LEU A 86 -17.53 10.00 14.42
N LYS A 87 -18.46 9.09 14.68
CA LYS A 87 -18.04 7.77 15.15
C LYS A 87 -17.06 7.25 14.12
N PRO A 88 -15.84 6.89 14.54
CA PRO A 88 -15.10 5.92 13.74
C PRO A 88 -16.11 4.80 13.48
N LYS A 89 -16.19 4.34 12.22
CA LYS A 89 -17.06 3.22 11.84
C LYS A 89 -17.19 2.27 13.02
N LYS A 90 -18.47 1.96 13.41
CA LYS A 90 -18.86 1.04 14.48
C LYS A 90 -17.67 0.38 15.15
N ASP A 91 -17.50 0.56 16.43
CA ASP A 91 -16.58 -0.24 17.21
C ASP A 91 -16.89 -1.70 16.86
N GLU A 92 -16.07 -2.25 15.97
CA GLU A 92 -16.01 -3.68 15.70
C GLU A 92 -15.73 -4.28 17.08
N SER A 93 -16.51 -5.24 17.54
CA SER A 93 -16.20 -5.86 18.82
C SER A 93 -14.79 -6.46 18.77
N ASP A 94 -14.11 -6.54 19.89
CA ASP A 94 -12.76 -7.12 19.94
C ASP A 94 -12.74 -8.53 19.34
N GLU A 95 -13.81 -9.31 19.54
CA GLU A 95 -13.97 -10.65 18.96
C GLU A 95 -14.04 -10.60 17.43
N ALA A 96 -14.82 -9.66 16.86
CA ALA A 96 -14.93 -9.52 15.41
C ALA A 96 -13.62 -9.01 14.80
N ALA A 97 -12.89 -8.13 15.50
CA ALA A 97 -11.57 -7.67 15.08
C ALA A 97 -10.53 -8.81 15.09
N ILE A 98 -10.54 -9.64 16.14
CA ILE A 98 -9.68 -10.85 16.27
C ILE A 98 -9.98 -11.83 15.14
N GLU A 99 -11.25 -12.12 14.87
CA GLU A 99 -11.64 -13.07 13.82
C GLU A 99 -11.20 -12.58 12.44
N ARG A 100 -11.41 -11.31 12.14
CA ARG A 100 -10.94 -10.71 10.89
C ARG A 100 -9.41 -10.74 10.73
N ILE A 101 -8.66 -10.65 11.84
CA ILE A 101 -7.20 -10.79 11.82
C ILE A 101 -6.83 -12.25 11.55
N ARG A 102 -7.48 -13.22 12.20
CA ARG A 102 -7.27 -14.65 11.95
C ARG A 102 -7.52 -15.02 10.50
N GLU A 103 -8.65 -14.61 9.93
CA GLU A 103 -8.96 -14.86 8.52
C GLU A 103 -7.86 -14.34 7.57
N ARG A 104 -7.25 -13.18 7.88
CA ARG A 104 -6.14 -12.65 7.08
C ARG A 104 -4.88 -13.48 7.18
N PHE A 105 -4.55 -14.01 8.37
CA PHE A 105 -3.41 -14.90 8.53
C PHE A 105 -3.68 -16.27 7.90
N ASP A 106 -4.89 -16.80 7.99
CA ASP A 106 -5.28 -18.03 7.29
C ASP A 106 -5.16 -17.89 5.77
N ILE A 107 -5.46 -16.72 5.22
CA ILE A 107 -5.26 -16.42 3.79
C ILE A 107 -3.76 -16.36 3.49
N LEU A 108 -2.98 -15.66 4.32
CA LEU A 108 -1.53 -15.56 4.16
C LEU A 108 -0.88 -16.93 4.13
N ASP A 109 -1.20 -17.80 5.09
CA ASP A 109 -0.65 -19.16 5.19
C ASP A 109 -1.01 -19.98 3.96
N ARG A 110 -2.29 -20.00 3.55
CA ARG A 110 -2.76 -20.73 2.36
C ARG A 110 -2.09 -20.22 1.09
N MET A 111 -1.92 -18.92 0.94
CA MET A 111 -1.25 -18.35 -0.23
C MET A 111 0.25 -18.65 -0.23
N THR A 112 0.91 -18.66 0.94
CA THR A 112 2.31 -19.05 1.06
C THR A 112 2.50 -20.52 0.65
N HIS A 113 1.64 -21.43 1.13
CA HIS A 113 1.63 -22.83 0.68
C HIS A 113 1.42 -22.95 -0.85
N ALA A 114 0.49 -22.19 -1.42
CA ALA A 114 0.23 -22.22 -2.86
C ALA A 114 1.44 -21.78 -3.70
N VAL A 115 2.26 -20.84 -3.19
CA VAL A 115 3.54 -20.48 -3.82
C VAL A 115 4.57 -21.59 -3.64
N ALA A 116 4.68 -22.19 -2.45
CA ALA A 116 5.59 -23.29 -2.15
C ALA A 116 5.34 -24.53 -3.02
N GLU A 117 4.07 -24.84 -3.26
CA GLU A 117 3.64 -25.94 -4.12
C GLU A 117 3.72 -25.63 -5.61
N GLY A 118 3.98 -24.36 -5.97
CA GLY A 118 4.07 -23.91 -7.36
C GLY A 118 2.71 -23.72 -8.06
N THR A 119 1.60 -23.77 -7.31
CA THR A 119 0.25 -23.48 -7.81
C THR A 119 0.10 -22.00 -8.19
N VAL A 120 0.71 -21.12 -7.39
CA VAL A 120 0.81 -19.68 -7.63
C VAL A 120 2.29 -19.32 -7.86
N ARG A 121 2.56 -18.46 -8.82
CA ARG A 121 3.93 -18.08 -9.21
C ARG A 121 4.58 -17.06 -8.29
N GLY A 122 3.76 -16.27 -7.62
CA GLY A 122 4.21 -15.31 -6.66
C GLY A 122 3.06 -14.59 -5.98
N MET A 123 3.36 -13.93 -4.88
CA MET A 123 2.41 -13.09 -4.15
C MET A 123 3.07 -11.84 -3.60
N ILE A 124 2.27 -10.82 -3.36
CA ILE A 124 2.69 -9.58 -2.70
C ILE A 124 1.90 -9.44 -1.40
N VAL A 125 2.61 -9.40 -0.29
CA VAL A 125 2.06 -9.18 1.06
C VAL A 125 2.33 -7.74 1.46
N SER A 126 1.32 -6.88 1.37
CA SER A 126 1.42 -5.47 1.73
C SER A 126 0.58 -5.15 2.96
N GLY A 127 1.09 -4.26 3.82
CA GLY A 127 0.39 -3.79 5.00
C GLY A 127 1.28 -3.00 5.95
N PRO A 128 0.74 -2.43 7.03
CA PRO A 128 1.51 -1.64 7.97
C PRO A 128 2.59 -2.48 8.66
N PRO A 129 3.69 -1.83 9.14
CA PRO A 129 4.74 -2.53 9.87
C PRO A 129 4.22 -3.11 11.19
N GLY A 130 4.86 -4.17 11.69
CA GLY A 130 4.58 -4.76 13.00
C GLY A 130 3.33 -5.65 13.10
N VAL A 131 2.65 -5.95 11.96
CA VAL A 131 1.45 -6.81 11.97
C VAL A 131 1.74 -8.31 11.82
N GLY A 132 3.00 -8.74 11.76
CA GLY A 132 3.38 -10.17 11.68
C GLY A 132 3.50 -10.74 10.26
N LYS A 133 3.56 -9.93 9.20
CA LYS A 133 3.66 -10.41 7.80
C LYS A 133 4.84 -11.36 7.58
N SER A 134 6.06 -10.91 7.92
CA SER A 134 7.28 -11.70 7.73
C SER A 134 7.25 -12.98 8.55
N PHE A 135 6.82 -12.88 9.82
CA PHE A 135 6.69 -14.03 10.71
C PHE A 135 5.75 -15.11 10.13
N GLY A 136 4.55 -14.73 9.66
CA GLY A 136 3.61 -15.69 9.08
C GLY A 136 4.20 -16.39 7.84
N VAL A 137 4.81 -15.65 6.93
CA VAL A 137 5.45 -16.24 5.73
C VAL A 137 6.63 -17.14 6.11
N GLU A 138 7.53 -16.68 6.98
CA GLU A 138 8.73 -17.43 7.40
C GLU A 138 8.33 -18.74 8.08
N THR A 139 7.34 -18.74 8.99
CA THR A 139 6.87 -19.98 9.68
C THR A 139 6.42 -21.05 8.69
N VAL A 140 5.62 -20.70 7.69
CA VAL A 140 5.16 -21.66 6.66
C VAL A 140 6.32 -22.19 5.82
N LEU A 141 7.29 -21.32 5.49
CA LEU A 141 8.44 -21.73 4.67
C LEU A 141 9.47 -22.55 5.47
N GLU A 142 9.63 -22.31 6.76
CA GLU A 142 10.44 -23.15 7.65
C GLU A 142 9.90 -24.58 7.69
N ASP A 143 8.57 -24.75 7.82
CA ASP A 143 7.93 -26.08 7.75
C ASP A 143 8.15 -26.75 6.39
N TYR A 144 8.08 -25.98 5.30
CA TYR A 144 8.35 -26.48 3.94
C TYR A 144 9.80 -26.93 3.77
N ASP A 145 10.76 -26.15 4.22
CA ASP A 145 12.18 -26.47 4.17
C ASP A 145 12.53 -27.67 5.06
N MET A 146 11.96 -27.74 6.27
CA MET A 146 12.13 -28.91 7.17
C MET A 146 11.70 -30.21 6.49
N LEU A 147 10.59 -30.22 5.76
CA LEU A 147 10.15 -31.38 5.00
C LEU A 147 11.14 -31.78 3.88
N THR A 148 11.74 -30.79 3.23
CA THR A 148 12.75 -31.07 2.18
C THR A 148 14.06 -31.57 2.77
N GLU A 149 14.49 -31.04 3.92
CA GLU A 149 15.68 -31.47 4.66
C GLU A 149 15.53 -32.91 5.20
N VAL A 150 14.38 -33.27 5.76
CA VAL A 150 14.06 -34.63 6.18
C VAL A 150 14.13 -35.61 5.00
N ALA A 151 13.78 -35.14 3.79
CA ALA A 151 13.92 -35.91 2.55
C ALA A 151 15.36 -35.93 2.00
N GLY A 152 16.35 -35.42 2.75
CA GLY A 152 17.77 -35.37 2.36
C GLY A 152 18.09 -34.37 1.25
N LYS A 153 17.25 -33.35 1.05
CA LYS A 153 17.45 -32.28 0.07
C LYS A 153 17.82 -30.99 0.78
N PRO A 154 18.56 -30.06 0.12
CA PRO A 154 18.84 -28.75 0.70
C PRO A 154 17.55 -27.92 0.87
N ALA A 155 17.59 -26.95 1.78
CA ALA A 155 16.57 -25.91 1.89
C ALA A 155 16.35 -25.22 0.54
N ARG A 156 15.10 -24.87 0.25
CA ARG A 156 14.67 -24.32 -1.04
C ARG A 156 14.24 -22.88 -0.96
N THR A 157 14.23 -22.33 0.25
CA THR A 157 13.84 -20.94 0.49
C THR A 157 15.08 -20.07 0.66
N GLU A 158 15.12 -18.96 -0.08
CA GLU A 158 16.09 -17.88 0.12
C GLU A 158 15.36 -16.59 0.49
N VAL A 159 15.73 -15.98 1.63
CA VAL A 159 15.16 -14.70 2.09
C VAL A 159 16.18 -13.59 1.85
N VAL A 160 15.79 -12.60 1.07
CA VAL A 160 16.57 -11.41 0.74
C VAL A 160 16.00 -10.22 1.48
N LYS A 161 16.82 -9.59 2.35
CA LYS A 161 16.46 -8.39 3.12
C LYS A 161 17.36 -7.22 2.73
N GLY A 162 16.80 -6.01 2.69
CA GLY A 162 17.55 -4.79 2.43
C GLY A 162 17.52 -4.32 0.98
N SER A 163 18.67 -4.09 0.33
CA SER A 163 18.74 -3.49 -1.00
C SER A 163 19.40 -4.42 -2.00
N VAL A 164 18.81 -4.53 -3.18
CA VAL A 164 19.31 -5.35 -4.30
C VAL A 164 19.47 -4.48 -5.53
N THR A 165 20.63 -4.59 -6.18
CA THR A 165 20.87 -3.96 -7.49
C THR A 165 20.26 -4.80 -8.63
N PRO A 166 20.00 -4.24 -9.82
CA PRO A 166 19.50 -5.03 -10.96
C PRO A 166 20.34 -6.25 -11.31
N ILE A 167 21.67 -6.14 -11.24
CA ILE A 167 22.58 -7.29 -11.47
C ILE A 167 22.44 -8.31 -10.35
N GLY A 168 22.40 -7.86 -9.08
CA GLY A 168 22.17 -8.74 -7.94
C GLY A 168 20.83 -9.46 -8.03
N LEU A 169 19.76 -8.76 -8.46
CA LEU A 169 18.47 -9.40 -8.68
C LEU A 169 18.54 -10.49 -9.76
N PHE A 170 19.19 -10.21 -10.90
CA PHE A 170 19.35 -11.20 -11.97
C PHE A 170 20.08 -12.46 -11.48
N GLN A 171 21.14 -12.28 -10.70
CA GLN A 171 21.93 -13.35 -10.08
C GLN A 171 21.12 -14.15 -9.06
N THR A 172 20.41 -13.48 -8.16
CA THR A 172 19.53 -14.12 -7.15
C THR A 172 18.41 -14.92 -7.83
N LEU A 173 17.79 -14.37 -8.88
CA LEU A 173 16.79 -15.08 -9.67
C LEU A 173 17.37 -16.31 -10.38
N TYR A 174 18.61 -16.24 -10.89
CA TYR A 174 19.27 -17.39 -11.50
C TYR A 174 19.52 -18.50 -10.49
N ASN A 175 20.06 -18.18 -9.33
CA ASN A 175 20.35 -19.13 -8.26
C ASN A 175 19.09 -19.86 -7.76
N ASN A 176 17.94 -19.19 -7.81
CA ASN A 176 16.65 -19.73 -7.38
C ASN A 176 15.75 -20.13 -8.55
N SER A 177 16.30 -20.36 -9.73
CA SER A 177 15.52 -20.59 -10.94
C SER A 177 14.83 -21.97 -11.02
N GLU A 178 15.25 -22.94 -10.22
CA GLU A 178 14.71 -24.29 -10.25
C GLU A 178 13.30 -24.40 -9.64
N ALA A 179 12.54 -25.38 -10.10
CA ALA A 179 11.20 -25.65 -9.61
C ALA A 179 11.24 -26.06 -8.13
N GLY A 180 10.35 -25.45 -7.34
CA GLY A 180 10.24 -25.64 -5.89
C GLY A 180 11.16 -24.73 -5.08
N ASN A 181 12.06 -23.95 -5.70
CA ASN A 181 12.76 -22.89 -5.00
C ASN A 181 11.83 -21.67 -4.79
N ILE A 182 11.96 -21.04 -3.65
CA ILE A 182 11.14 -19.89 -3.25
C ILE A 182 12.06 -18.75 -2.85
N LEU A 183 11.86 -17.61 -3.51
CA LEU A 183 12.60 -16.39 -3.25
C LEU A 183 11.71 -15.38 -2.53
N VAL A 184 12.08 -15.00 -1.32
CA VAL A 184 11.35 -14.03 -0.50
C VAL A 184 12.12 -12.71 -0.49
N PHE A 185 11.48 -11.63 -0.91
CA PHE A 185 11.96 -10.27 -0.76
C PHE A 185 11.26 -9.63 0.42
N ASP A 186 11.95 -9.53 1.57
CA ASP A 186 11.41 -8.96 2.80
C ASP A 186 11.98 -7.56 3.04
N ASP A 187 11.09 -6.56 3.03
CA ASP A 187 11.43 -5.12 3.10
C ASP A 187 12.51 -4.70 2.06
N CYS A 188 12.53 -5.39 0.92
CA CYS A 188 13.45 -5.13 -0.19
C CYS A 188 12.80 -4.24 -1.25
N ASP A 189 12.23 -3.11 -0.82
CA ASP A 189 11.39 -2.23 -1.65
C ASP A 189 12.14 -1.64 -2.85
N SER A 190 13.48 -1.59 -2.82
CA SER A 190 14.30 -1.12 -3.94
C SER A 190 13.97 -1.80 -5.26
N VAL A 191 13.65 -3.11 -5.26
CA VAL A 191 13.28 -3.87 -6.46
C VAL A 191 11.93 -3.46 -7.04
N LEU A 192 11.05 -2.90 -6.22
CA LEU A 192 9.70 -2.44 -6.61
C LEU A 192 9.71 -1.00 -7.13
N PHE A 193 10.80 -0.25 -6.96
CA PHE A 193 10.94 1.13 -7.42
C PHE A 193 11.98 1.32 -8.52
N ASP A 194 12.76 0.30 -8.83
CA ASP A 194 13.70 0.30 -9.95
C ASP A 194 13.04 -0.28 -11.22
N GLU A 195 13.10 0.45 -12.34
CA GLU A 195 12.43 0.07 -13.59
C GLU A 195 13.02 -1.22 -14.20
N VAL A 196 14.34 -1.40 -14.09
CA VAL A 196 15.01 -2.58 -14.62
C VAL A 196 14.63 -3.81 -13.82
N CYS A 197 14.61 -3.67 -12.48
CA CYS A 197 14.14 -4.72 -11.57
C CYS A 197 12.68 -5.08 -11.86
N LEU A 198 11.78 -4.09 -11.96
CA LEU A 198 10.37 -4.32 -12.25
C LEU A 198 10.15 -5.05 -13.60
N ASN A 199 10.94 -4.75 -14.62
CA ASN A 199 10.86 -5.46 -15.89
C ASN A 199 11.30 -6.92 -15.76
N MET A 200 12.35 -7.21 -15.00
CA MET A 200 12.77 -8.58 -14.68
C MET A 200 11.70 -9.32 -13.88
N LEU A 201 11.14 -8.70 -12.85
CA LEU A 201 10.08 -9.30 -12.02
C LEU A 201 8.82 -9.61 -12.82
N LYS A 202 8.43 -8.74 -13.77
CA LYS A 202 7.32 -9.04 -14.69
C LYS A 202 7.61 -10.27 -15.57
N ALA A 203 8.85 -10.46 -16.01
CA ALA A 203 9.25 -11.67 -16.74
C ALA A 203 9.28 -12.89 -15.83
N THR A 204 9.72 -12.74 -14.57
CA THR A 204 9.75 -13.78 -13.53
C THR A 204 8.34 -14.31 -13.20
N LEU A 205 7.33 -13.44 -13.18
CA LEU A 205 5.95 -13.76 -12.82
C LEU A 205 5.03 -13.90 -14.06
N ASP A 206 5.61 -13.93 -15.28
CA ASP A 206 4.81 -13.99 -16.49
C ASP A 206 3.89 -15.22 -16.55
N SER A 207 2.66 -15.03 -17.06
CA SER A 207 1.64 -16.09 -17.16
C SER A 207 1.91 -17.11 -18.26
N GLY A 208 2.90 -16.86 -19.14
CA GLY A 208 3.29 -17.76 -20.21
C GLY A 208 3.78 -19.13 -19.73
N LYS A 209 3.86 -20.10 -20.66
CA LYS A 209 4.32 -21.45 -20.33
C LYS A 209 5.79 -21.48 -19.88
N LYS A 210 6.62 -20.58 -20.41
CA LYS A 210 8.05 -20.47 -20.07
C LYS A 210 8.35 -19.04 -19.62
N ARG A 211 8.84 -18.91 -18.41
CA ARG A 211 9.28 -17.65 -17.84
C ARG A 211 10.77 -17.45 -18.11
N THR A 212 11.08 -16.74 -19.16
CA THR A 212 12.47 -16.52 -19.57
C THR A 212 12.95 -15.14 -19.16
N ILE A 213 14.01 -15.08 -18.37
CA ILE A 213 14.67 -13.85 -17.97
C ILE A 213 15.93 -13.68 -18.79
N THR A 214 16.19 -12.46 -19.27
CA THR A 214 17.31 -12.16 -20.14
C THR A 214 18.04 -10.90 -19.70
N TRP A 215 19.36 -10.96 -19.61
CA TRP A 215 20.26 -9.83 -19.37
C TRP A 215 21.15 -9.62 -20.60
N LYS A 216 20.95 -8.54 -21.33
CA LYS A 216 21.67 -8.27 -22.59
C LYS A 216 22.82 -7.26 -22.45
N SER A 217 23.14 -6.85 -21.23
CA SER A 217 24.27 -5.97 -20.96
C SER A 217 25.51 -6.78 -20.55
N GLU A 218 26.67 -6.36 -20.98
CA GLU A 218 27.93 -7.02 -20.54
C GLU A 218 28.13 -6.81 -19.04
N SER A 219 28.36 -7.90 -18.32
CA SER A 219 28.67 -7.89 -16.90
C SER A 219 29.84 -8.88 -16.60
N GLN A 220 30.93 -8.31 -16.14
CA GLN A 220 32.08 -9.14 -15.71
C GLN A 220 31.73 -9.98 -14.46
N ALA A 221 30.85 -9.48 -13.59
CA ALA A 221 30.41 -10.19 -12.39
C ALA A 221 29.65 -11.47 -12.77
N LEU A 222 28.69 -11.41 -13.68
CA LEU A 222 27.93 -12.56 -14.13
C LEU A 222 28.81 -13.57 -14.85
N ARG A 223 29.77 -13.11 -15.68
CA ARG A 223 30.71 -13.99 -16.35
C ARG A 223 31.63 -14.75 -15.40
N ARG A 224 32.13 -14.09 -14.33
CA ARG A 224 32.97 -14.72 -13.31
C ARG A 224 32.26 -15.84 -12.56
N GLU A 225 30.98 -15.70 -12.36
CA GLU A 225 30.15 -16.68 -11.66
C GLU A 225 29.52 -17.72 -12.60
N GLY A 226 29.81 -17.64 -13.90
CA GLY A 226 29.29 -18.59 -14.90
C GLY A 226 27.78 -18.44 -15.16
N ILE A 227 27.20 -17.30 -14.82
CA ILE A 227 25.76 -17.05 -14.98
C ILE A 227 25.49 -16.71 -16.47
N PRO A 228 24.59 -17.45 -17.15
CA PRO A 228 24.25 -17.18 -18.53
C PRO A 228 23.46 -15.89 -18.68
N ASP A 229 23.50 -15.28 -19.86
CA ASP A 229 22.74 -14.07 -20.17
C ASP A 229 21.22 -14.30 -20.32
N ARG A 230 20.80 -15.57 -20.24
CA ARG A 230 19.42 -15.99 -20.36
C ARG A 230 19.17 -17.31 -19.63
N PHE A 231 18.09 -17.39 -18.86
CA PHE A 231 17.66 -18.63 -18.21
C PHE A 231 16.13 -18.70 -18.09
N GLU A 232 15.60 -19.89 -17.84
CA GLU A 232 14.19 -20.12 -17.51
C GLU A 232 14.03 -20.12 -15.99
N PHE A 233 13.10 -19.34 -15.46
CA PHE A 233 12.77 -19.30 -14.04
C PHE A 233 11.54 -20.16 -13.77
N LYS A 234 11.63 -21.12 -12.84
CA LYS A 234 10.57 -22.05 -12.46
C LYS A 234 10.18 -21.93 -10.99
N GLY A 235 10.97 -21.20 -10.20
CA GLY A 235 10.72 -20.96 -8.79
C GLY A 235 9.49 -20.09 -8.50
N GLY A 236 9.20 -19.87 -7.23
CA GLY A 236 8.21 -18.94 -6.71
C GLY A 236 8.83 -17.67 -6.14
N CYS A 237 8.09 -16.57 -6.10
CA CYS A 237 8.51 -15.31 -5.49
C CYS A 237 7.47 -14.78 -4.51
N ILE A 238 7.93 -14.33 -3.33
CA ILE A 238 7.10 -13.68 -2.32
C ILE A 238 7.69 -12.31 -2.02
N PHE A 239 6.87 -11.27 -2.06
CA PHE A 239 7.27 -9.90 -1.75
C PHE A 239 6.55 -9.45 -0.49
N ILE A 240 7.30 -9.11 0.56
CA ILE A 240 6.77 -8.57 1.82
C ILE A 240 7.18 -7.10 1.88
N THR A 241 6.20 -6.20 1.97
CA THR A 241 6.46 -4.76 1.90
C THR A 241 5.51 -3.97 2.78
N ASN A 242 5.96 -2.77 3.16
CA ASN A 242 5.14 -1.76 3.82
C ASN A 242 4.63 -0.69 2.83
N VAL A 243 4.88 -0.85 1.54
CA VAL A 243 4.49 0.10 0.50
C VAL A 243 2.97 0.11 0.33
N ASP A 244 2.41 1.32 0.37
CA ASP A 244 1.04 1.58 -0.06
C ASP A 244 1.05 1.89 -1.57
N PHE A 245 0.68 0.91 -2.37
CA PHE A 245 0.68 0.99 -3.84
C PHE A 245 -0.33 2.01 -4.38
N GLU A 246 -1.37 2.35 -3.64
CA GLU A 246 -2.34 3.37 -4.04
C GLU A 246 -1.73 4.78 -4.02
N ASN A 247 -0.79 5.02 -3.09
CA ASN A 247 -0.17 6.32 -2.84
C ASN A 247 1.17 6.55 -3.54
N VAL A 248 1.58 5.67 -4.46
CA VAL A 248 2.81 5.84 -5.25
C VAL A 248 2.71 7.09 -6.15
N ARG A 249 3.66 8.03 -5.99
CA ARG A 249 3.65 9.34 -6.67
C ARG A 249 3.99 9.26 -8.16
N SER A 250 4.90 8.36 -8.55
CA SER A 250 5.33 8.21 -9.94
C SER A 250 4.30 7.39 -10.72
N LYS A 251 3.66 8.02 -11.71
CA LYS A 251 2.69 7.32 -12.58
C LYS A 251 3.32 6.12 -13.27
N LYS A 252 4.55 6.27 -13.79
CA LYS A 252 5.27 5.19 -14.49
C LYS A 252 5.51 3.99 -13.59
N ILE A 253 5.99 4.21 -12.37
CA ILE A 253 6.18 3.13 -11.39
C ILE A 253 4.85 2.51 -10.99
N LYS A 254 3.80 3.30 -10.81
CA LYS A 254 2.46 2.81 -10.49
C LYS A 254 1.91 1.88 -11.58
N ASP A 255 2.09 2.22 -12.85
CA ASP A 255 1.67 1.38 -13.98
C ASP A 255 2.46 0.05 -14.03
N HIS A 256 3.77 0.08 -13.73
CA HIS A 256 4.60 -1.13 -13.63
C HIS A 256 4.18 -2.01 -12.44
N LEU A 257 3.91 -1.42 -11.28
CA LEU A 257 3.44 -2.15 -10.09
C LEU A 257 2.07 -2.78 -10.34
N ALA A 258 1.14 -2.06 -10.96
CA ALA A 258 -0.16 -2.61 -11.34
C ALA A 258 -0.02 -3.83 -12.27
N ALA A 259 0.91 -3.76 -13.24
CA ALA A 259 1.23 -4.88 -14.11
C ALA A 259 1.89 -6.06 -13.38
N LEU A 260 2.67 -5.83 -12.31
CA LEU A 260 3.24 -6.86 -11.46
C LEU A 260 2.15 -7.51 -10.60
N MET A 261 1.33 -6.70 -9.92
CA MET A 261 0.23 -7.16 -9.08
C MET A 261 -0.79 -8.02 -9.83
N SER A 262 -1.01 -7.75 -11.11
CA SER A 262 -1.91 -8.57 -11.95
C SER A 262 -1.38 -9.98 -12.25
N ARG A 263 -0.15 -10.30 -11.86
CA ARG A 263 0.53 -11.59 -12.05
C ARG A 263 0.73 -12.37 -10.74
N CYS A 264 0.39 -11.73 -9.61
CA CYS A 264 0.48 -12.31 -8.27
C CYS A 264 -0.86 -12.81 -7.76
#